data_9662837875d4a7f3d1c8a8cb9499bbec
#
_entry.id   9662837875d4a7f3d1c8a8cb9499bbec
#
_cell.length_a   1.000
_cell.length_b   1.000
_cell.length_c   1.000
_cell.angle_alpha   90.00
_cell.angle_beta   90.00
_cell.angle_gamma   90.00
#
_symmetry.space_group_name_H-M   'P 1'
#
loop_
_entity.id
_entity.type
_entity.pdbx_description
1 polymer ?
#
loop_
_entity_poly.entity_id
_entity_poly.type
_entity_poly.pdbx_seq_one_letter_code
_entity_poly.pdbx_strand_id
1 'polypeptide(L)'
;MNINHFAYFVEAVWKNSITKAAESLFISQSTISKAIKCLEQAYNTELIDRKVRNFKLTSAGEIFYNSAVKIVSNYQSETTVLATLLHSHRGKLTLGIPPVTITIIHSLLHQYEQMYPEIDLRVIEIGAQTAFSLAQSGAADISIIIEPFDNPEFNKVPIMESEAVCVVSPHHRLANYDTISFSQLKNEKFLVFDKSFMLYYRIIDCCKEAGFMPNISLESAQWDLLVEAVSDGEGITILPRPIIQKFCPQKVKMLHLCNPSLPWIPVAAYHKEKFLSIPMKLFLDLIQATKLHA
;
A
#
# COMPACT_ATOMS: atom_id res chain seq x y z
N MET A 1 -13.00 3.93 -31.96
CA MET A 1 -12.65 3.49 -30.60
C MET A 1 -11.15 3.20 -30.56
N ASN A 2 -10.42 3.66 -29.53
CA ASN A 2 -9.01 3.40 -29.29
C ASN A 2 -8.74 3.26 -27.78
N ILE A 3 -7.53 2.88 -27.39
CA ILE A 3 -7.18 2.63 -25.98
C ILE A 3 -7.34 3.87 -25.09
N ASN A 4 -7.12 5.07 -25.62
CA ASN A 4 -7.27 6.29 -24.84
C ASN A 4 -8.73 6.51 -24.40
N HIS A 5 -9.72 6.05 -25.15
CA HIS A 5 -11.12 6.14 -24.74
C HIS A 5 -11.38 5.34 -23.47
N PHE A 6 -10.78 4.13 -23.35
CA PHE A 6 -10.84 3.32 -22.12
C PHE A 6 -10.11 4.02 -20.98
N ALA A 7 -8.91 4.53 -21.22
CA ALA A 7 -8.12 5.23 -20.20
C ALA A 7 -8.85 6.47 -19.66
N TYR A 8 -9.48 7.26 -20.54
CA TYR A 8 -10.25 8.45 -20.14
C TYR A 8 -11.50 8.08 -19.33
N PHE A 9 -12.17 6.99 -19.69
CA PHE A 9 -13.30 6.49 -18.91
C PHE A 9 -12.86 6.00 -17.53
N VAL A 10 -11.79 5.21 -17.45
CA VAL A 10 -11.22 4.73 -16.17
C VAL A 10 -10.85 5.90 -15.25
N GLU A 11 -10.18 6.92 -15.78
CA GLU A 11 -9.81 8.12 -15.01
C GLU A 11 -11.04 8.90 -14.54
N ALA A 12 -12.07 9.04 -15.38
CA ALA A 12 -13.30 9.72 -15.01
C ALA A 12 -14.04 9.01 -13.86
N VAL A 13 -14.03 7.68 -13.86
CA VAL A 13 -14.61 6.88 -12.79
C VAL A 13 -13.76 7.01 -11.51
N TRP A 14 -12.44 6.91 -11.62
CA TRP A 14 -11.53 7.01 -10.48
C TRP A 14 -11.61 8.38 -9.78
N LYS A 15 -11.68 9.46 -10.58
CA LYS A 15 -11.85 10.82 -10.04
C LYS A 15 -13.30 11.13 -9.64
N ASN A 16 -14.22 10.21 -9.92
CA ASN A 16 -15.67 10.44 -9.74
C ASN A 16 -16.15 11.76 -10.38
N SER A 17 -15.52 12.17 -11.49
CA SER A 17 -15.77 13.45 -12.15
C SER A 17 -15.07 13.54 -13.52
N ILE A 18 -15.81 13.89 -14.57
CA ILE A 18 -15.24 14.14 -15.89
C ILE A 18 -14.32 15.38 -15.87
N THR A 19 -14.69 16.41 -15.11
CA THR A 19 -13.90 17.66 -15.01
C THR A 19 -12.55 17.40 -14.34
N LYS A 20 -12.54 16.74 -13.17
CA LYS A 20 -11.30 16.40 -12.46
C LYS A 20 -10.41 15.44 -13.27
N ALA A 21 -11.01 14.52 -14.01
CA ALA A 21 -10.26 13.64 -14.90
C ALA A 21 -9.62 14.41 -16.07
N ALA A 22 -10.31 15.39 -16.62
CA ALA A 22 -9.78 16.24 -17.68
C ALA A 22 -8.58 17.08 -17.18
N GLU A 23 -8.69 17.63 -15.97
CA GLU A 23 -7.60 18.36 -15.31
C GLU A 23 -6.39 17.46 -15.08
N SER A 24 -6.60 16.25 -14.53
CA SER A 24 -5.50 15.31 -14.25
C SER A 24 -4.78 14.80 -15.51
N LEU A 25 -5.50 14.72 -16.62
CA LEU A 25 -4.96 14.26 -17.90
C LEU A 25 -4.49 15.41 -18.81
N PHE A 26 -4.61 16.66 -18.37
CA PHE A 26 -4.28 17.86 -19.14
C PHE A 26 -4.99 17.94 -20.50
N ILE A 27 -6.27 17.54 -20.55
CA ILE A 27 -7.11 17.57 -21.76
C ILE A 27 -8.43 18.29 -21.48
N SER A 28 -9.22 18.55 -22.55
CA SER A 28 -10.51 19.20 -22.38
C SER A 28 -11.57 18.22 -21.86
N GLN A 29 -12.51 18.69 -21.03
CA GLN A 29 -13.67 17.93 -20.59
C GLN A 29 -14.47 17.36 -21.78
N SER A 30 -14.57 18.12 -22.88
CA SER A 30 -15.25 17.67 -24.09
C SER A 30 -14.58 16.46 -24.75
N THR A 31 -13.26 16.32 -24.62
CA THR A 31 -12.50 15.15 -25.11
C THR A 31 -12.91 13.89 -24.36
N ILE A 32 -12.95 13.93 -23.02
CA ILE A 32 -13.39 12.80 -22.21
C ILE A 32 -14.86 12.46 -22.50
N SER A 33 -15.74 13.47 -22.56
CA SER A 33 -17.15 13.25 -22.84
C SER A 33 -17.39 12.60 -24.21
N LYS A 34 -16.64 13.00 -25.23
CA LYS A 34 -16.67 12.39 -26.57
C LYS A 34 -16.16 10.95 -26.56
N ALA A 35 -15.07 10.69 -25.81
CA ALA A 35 -14.51 9.35 -25.67
C ALA A 35 -15.50 8.39 -25.00
N ILE A 36 -16.13 8.81 -23.91
CA ILE A 36 -17.16 8.02 -23.22
C ILE A 36 -18.35 7.75 -24.16
N LYS A 37 -18.83 8.77 -24.86
CA LYS A 37 -19.93 8.61 -25.85
C LYS A 37 -19.55 7.64 -26.97
N CYS A 38 -18.29 7.65 -27.40
CA CYS A 38 -17.78 6.70 -28.41
C CYS A 38 -17.81 5.26 -27.89
N LEU A 39 -17.48 5.04 -26.62
CA LEU A 39 -17.59 3.72 -25.97
C LEU A 39 -19.05 3.29 -25.84
N GLU A 40 -19.95 4.17 -25.36
CA GLU A 40 -21.37 3.90 -25.23
C GLU A 40 -21.99 3.51 -26.58
N GLN A 41 -21.60 4.19 -27.64
CA GLN A 41 -22.04 3.86 -29.02
C GLN A 41 -21.48 2.52 -29.52
N ALA A 42 -20.19 2.26 -29.26
CA ALA A 42 -19.55 1.04 -29.74
C ALA A 42 -20.13 -0.23 -29.08
N TYR A 43 -20.58 -0.12 -27.84
CA TYR A 43 -21.18 -1.24 -27.09
C TYR A 43 -22.71 -1.15 -26.99
N ASN A 44 -23.30 -0.17 -27.63
CA ASN A 44 -24.75 0.08 -27.65
C ASN A 44 -25.38 0.07 -26.26
N THR A 45 -24.70 0.72 -25.28
CA THR A 45 -25.15 0.76 -23.90
C THR A 45 -24.70 2.05 -23.19
N GLU A 46 -25.51 2.55 -22.27
CA GLU A 46 -25.14 3.69 -21.43
C GLU A 46 -24.23 3.23 -20.27
N LEU A 47 -23.06 3.87 -20.12
CA LEU A 47 -22.09 3.59 -19.06
C LEU A 47 -22.24 4.53 -17.87
N ILE A 48 -22.73 5.76 -18.12
CA ILE A 48 -22.95 6.78 -17.10
C ILE A 48 -24.44 7.05 -16.96
N ASP A 49 -24.94 7.02 -15.74
CA ASP A 49 -26.31 7.41 -15.42
C ASP A 49 -26.44 8.94 -15.46
N ARG A 50 -26.99 9.45 -16.57
CA ARG A 50 -27.21 10.90 -16.77
C ARG A 50 -28.47 11.44 -16.13
N LYS A 51 -29.31 10.56 -15.51
CA LYS A 51 -30.54 10.97 -14.83
C LYS A 51 -30.25 11.54 -13.43
N VAL A 52 -29.11 11.25 -12.87
CA VAL A 52 -28.67 11.78 -11.58
C VAL A 52 -27.73 12.96 -11.75
N ARG A 53 -27.80 13.91 -10.82
CA ARG A 53 -26.99 15.14 -10.86
C ARG A 53 -25.49 14.89 -10.62
N ASN A 54 -25.15 13.80 -9.93
CA ASN A 54 -23.78 13.41 -9.61
C ASN A 54 -23.27 12.37 -10.62
N PHE A 55 -21.95 12.33 -10.82
CA PHE A 55 -21.32 11.29 -11.63
C PHE A 55 -21.64 9.91 -11.04
N LYS A 56 -22.30 9.05 -11.80
CA LYS A 56 -22.66 7.70 -11.37
C LYS A 56 -22.63 6.74 -12.53
N LEU A 57 -22.12 5.54 -12.30
CA LEU A 57 -22.15 4.46 -13.30
C LEU A 57 -23.54 3.80 -13.34
N THR A 58 -23.90 3.29 -14.51
CA THR A 58 -24.96 2.28 -14.66
C THR A 58 -24.41 0.90 -14.23
N SER A 59 -25.27 -0.11 -14.06
CA SER A 59 -24.81 -1.49 -13.82
C SER A 59 -23.92 -2.00 -14.98
N ALA A 60 -24.23 -1.62 -16.21
CA ALA A 60 -23.37 -1.90 -17.36
C ALA A 60 -22.03 -1.13 -17.28
N GLY A 61 -22.07 0.10 -16.78
CA GLY A 61 -20.88 0.92 -16.53
C GLY A 61 -19.92 0.31 -15.50
N GLU A 62 -20.43 -0.31 -14.46
CA GLU A 62 -19.63 -1.02 -13.45
C GLU A 62 -18.92 -2.25 -14.04
N ILE A 63 -19.67 -3.06 -14.81
CA ILE A 63 -19.09 -4.22 -15.52
C ILE A 63 -18.04 -3.75 -16.51
N PHE A 64 -18.35 -2.70 -17.27
CA PHE A 64 -17.44 -2.14 -18.25
C PHE A 64 -16.18 -1.55 -17.61
N TYR A 65 -16.31 -0.87 -16.47
CA TYR A 65 -15.19 -0.31 -15.73
C TYR A 65 -14.17 -1.40 -15.33
N ASN A 66 -14.64 -2.50 -14.75
CA ASN A 66 -13.77 -3.61 -14.36
C ASN A 66 -13.00 -4.20 -15.54
N SER A 67 -13.65 -4.29 -16.71
CA SER A 67 -13.00 -4.75 -17.94
C SER A 67 -12.07 -3.70 -18.54
N ALA A 68 -12.47 -2.42 -18.52
CA ALA A 68 -11.69 -1.31 -19.03
C ALA A 68 -10.37 -1.13 -18.27
N VAL A 69 -10.39 -1.28 -16.94
CA VAL A 69 -9.17 -1.27 -16.09
C VAL A 69 -8.20 -2.35 -16.55
N LYS A 70 -8.67 -3.59 -16.72
CA LYS A 70 -7.84 -4.72 -17.20
C LYS A 70 -7.25 -4.44 -18.60
N ILE A 71 -8.05 -3.92 -19.53
CA ILE A 71 -7.61 -3.60 -20.89
C ILE A 71 -6.51 -2.53 -20.85
N VAL A 72 -6.72 -1.44 -20.12
CA VAL A 72 -5.73 -0.35 -20.01
C VAL A 72 -4.44 -0.84 -19.37
N SER A 73 -4.56 -1.59 -18.28
CA SER A 73 -3.39 -2.17 -17.58
C SER A 73 -2.62 -3.12 -18.49
N ASN A 74 -3.29 -4.04 -19.18
CA ASN A 74 -2.63 -4.97 -20.11
C ASN A 74 -1.95 -4.24 -21.26
N TYR A 75 -2.61 -3.24 -21.86
CA TYR A 75 -2.01 -2.44 -22.92
C TYR A 75 -0.76 -1.72 -22.44
N GLN A 76 -0.77 -1.12 -21.25
CA GLN A 76 0.41 -0.46 -20.66
C GLN A 76 1.52 -1.45 -20.39
N SER A 77 1.19 -2.62 -19.87
CA SER A 77 2.16 -3.70 -19.62
C SER A 77 2.81 -4.16 -20.93
N GLU A 78 2.04 -4.47 -21.95
CA GLU A 78 2.55 -4.94 -23.25
C GLU A 78 3.38 -3.87 -23.97
N THR A 79 2.99 -2.61 -23.92
CA THR A 79 3.79 -1.51 -24.51
C THR A 79 5.09 -1.30 -23.75
N THR A 80 5.11 -1.50 -22.43
CA THR A 80 6.35 -1.48 -21.63
C THR A 80 7.25 -2.64 -22.00
N VAL A 81 6.70 -3.85 -22.18
CA VAL A 81 7.43 -5.02 -22.67
C VAL A 81 8.08 -4.74 -24.00
N LEU A 82 7.30 -4.24 -24.95
CA LEU A 82 7.79 -3.93 -26.29
C LEU A 82 8.93 -2.90 -26.23
N ALA A 83 8.75 -1.81 -25.49
CA ALA A 83 9.77 -0.81 -25.26
C ALA A 83 11.06 -1.40 -24.64
N THR A 84 10.89 -2.34 -23.69
CA THR A 84 12.00 -3.00 -23.01
C THR A 84 12.73 -4.01 -23.91
N LEU A 85 12.00 -4.74 -24.75
CA LEU A 85 12.60 -5.64 -25.74
C LEU A 85 13.38 -4.88 -26.83
N LEU A 86 12.95 -3.68 -27.15
CA LEU A 86 13.57 -2.81 -28.15
C LEU A 86 14.72 -1.97 -27.58
N HIS A 87 14.72 -1.67 -26.29
CA HIS A 87 15.71 -0.82 -25.62
C HIS A 87 16.08 -1.46 -24.27
N SER A 88 17.12 -2.26 -24.23
CA SER A 88 17.61 -2.92 -23.02
C SER A 88 17.76 -1.94 -21.84
N HIS A 89 17.13 -2.28 -20.72
CA HIS A 89 17.17 -1.60 -19.40
C HIS A 89 16.42 -0.26 -19.28
N ARG A 90 15.58 0.15 -20.23
CA ARG A 90 14.67 1.28 -20.08
C ARG A 90 13.27 0.79 -19.71
N GLY A 91 12.58 1.54 -18.86
CA GLY A 91 11.22 1.20 -18.50
C GLY A 91 10.74 2.00 -17.29
N LYS A 92 9.53 1.70 -16.85
CA LYS A 92 8.94 2.30 -15.67
C LYS A 92 8.57 1.20 -14.68
N LEU A 93 8.83 1.45 -13.41
CA LEU A 93 8.37 0.64 -12.30
C LEU A 93 7.56 1.52 -11.34
N THR A 94 6.29 1.19 -11.16
CA THR A 94 5.42 1.89 -10.21
C THR A 94 5.17 1.02 -9.01
N LEU A 95 5.60 1.48 -7.83
CA LEU A 95 5.44 0.79 -6.56
C LEU A 95 4.39 1.50 -5.69
N GLY A 96 3.43 0.75 -5.17
CA GLY A 96 2.52 1.21 -4.11
C GLY A 96 3.10 0.83 -2.75
N ILE A 97 3.43 1.81 -1.89
CA ILE A 97 4.13 1.53 -0.64
C ILE A 97 3.48 2.27 0.53
N PRO A 98 3.12 1.58 1.64
CA PRO A 98 2.65 2.26 2.84
C PRO A 98 3.73 3.15 3.47
N PRO A 99 3.37 4.31 4.07
CA PRO A 99 4.31 5.33 4.55
C PRO A 99 5.43 4.79 5.43
N VAL A 100 5.08 4.02 6.44
CA VAL A 100 6.02 3.41 7.39
C VAL A 100 6.99 2.46 6.69
N THR A 101 6.50 1.73 5.71
CA THR A 101 7.29 0.72 4.98
C THR A 101 8.33 1.37 4.06
N ILE A 102 8.02 2.51 3.42
CA ILE A 102 8.97 3.28 2.60
C ILE A 102 10.26 3.54 3.38
N THR A 103 10.12 4.02 4.60
CA THR A 103 11.26 4.39 5.45
C THR A 103 12.18 3.18 5.73
N ILE A 104 11.58 2.00 5.88
CA ILE A 104 12.30 0.76 6.18
C ILE A 104 13.02 0.23 4.92
N ILE A 105 12.33 0.20 3.78
CA ILE A 105 12.88 -0.36 2.54
C ILE A 105 13.62 0.66 1.67
N HIS A 106 13.84 1.88 2.17
CA HIS A 106 14.51 2.95 1.41
C HIS A 106 15.87 2.52 0.84
N SER A 107 16.65 1.75 1.60
CA SER A 107 17.94 1.23 1.13
C SER A 107 17.80 0.32 -0.10
N LEU A 108 16.76 -0.51 -0.14
CA LEU A 108 16.44 -1.37 -1.27
C LEU A 108 16.04 -0.53 -2.51
N LEU A 109 15.21 0.50 -2.32
CA LEU A 109 14.82 1.41 -3.40
C LEU A 109 16.04 2.15 -3.96
N HIS A 110 16.87 2.69 -3.09
CA HIS A 110 18.10 3.38 -3.49
C HIS A 110 19.06 2.46 -4.24
N GLN A 111 19.27 1.23 -3.77
CA GLN A 111 20.09 0.23 -4.46
C GLN A 111 19.54 -0.08 -5.86
N TYR A 112 18.20 -0.21 -5.99
CA TYR A 112 17.57 -0.44 -7.28
C TYR A 112 17.82 0.71 -8.26
N GLU A 113 17.66 1.96 -7.83
CA GLU A 113 17.92 3.16 -8.65
C GLU A 113 19.40 3.25 -9.07
N GLN A 114 20.34 2.91 -8.18
CA GLN A 114 21.76 2.89 -8.50
C GLN A 114 22.14 1.80 -9.52
N MET A 115 21.53 0.62 -9.41
CA MET A 115 21.78 -0.49 -10.33
C MET A 115 21.13 -0.29 -11.70
N TYR A 116 19.99 0.41 -11.74
CA TYR A 116 19.17 0.57 -12.95
C TYR A 116 18.76 2.02 -13.20
N PRO A 117 19.70 2.94 -13.42
CA PRO A 117 19.44 4.38 -13.53
C PRO A 117 18.58 4.77 -14.74
N GLU A 118 18.44 3.88 -15.72
CA GLU A 118 17.60 4.07 -16.91
C GLU A 118 16.10 3.72 -16.66
N ILE A 119 15.76 3.17 -15.48
CA ILE A 119 14.39 2.82 -15.13
C ILE A 119 13.74 3.98 -14.34
N ASP A 120 12.61 4.49 -14.84
CA ASP A 120 11.78 5.47 -14.12
C ASP A 120 11.09 4.78 -12.93
N LEU A 121 11.69 4.85 -11.73
CA LEU A 121 11.08 4.34 -10.51
C LEU A 121 10.09 5.36 -9.96
N ARG A 122 8.82 4.96 -9.85
CA ARG A 122 7.76 5.75 -9.21
C ARG A 122 7.25 5.08 -7.97
N VAL A 123 7.28 5.83 -6.88
CA VAL A 123 6.68 5.40 -5.61
C VAL A 123 5.40 6.18 -5.39
N ILE A 124 4.31 5.46 -5.17
CA ILE A 124 3.02 6.00 -4.74
C ILE A 124 2.87 5.64 -3.27
N GLU A 125 2.93 6.67 -2.42
CA GLU A 125 2.69 6.50 -1.00
C GLU A 125 1.19 6.39 -0.72
N ILE A 126 0.77 5.31 -0.09
CA ILE A 126 -0.65 4.97 0.09
C ILE A 126 -0.91 4.18 1.36
N GLY A 127 -2.08 4.37 1.94
CA GLY A 127 -2.55 3.52 3.04
C GLY A 127 -2.70 2.05 2.62
N ALA A 128 -2.57 1.13 3.56
CA ALA A 128 -2.53 -0.30 3.31
C ALA A 128 -3.76 -0.85 2.55
N GLN A 129 -4.95 -0.30 2.80
CA GLN A 129 -6.18 -0.70 2.07
C GLN A 129 -6.14 -0.27 0.60
N THR A 130 -5.56 0.90 0.32
CA THR A 130 -5.41 1.42 -1.03
C THR A 130 -4.29 0.71 -1.79
N ALA A 131 -3.26 0.20 -1.10
CA ALA A 131 -2.17 -0.57 -1.70
C ALA A 131 -2.69 -1.82 -2.43
N PHE A 132 -3.64 -2.53 -1.80
CA PHE A 132 -4.33 -3.66 -2.43
C PHE A 132 -5.10 -3.23 -3.69
N SER A 133 -5.92 -2.19 -3.58
CA SER A 133 -6.72 -1.68 -4.70
C SER A 133 -5.86 -1.23 -5.88
N LEU A 134 -4.69 -0.63 -5.64
CA LEU A 134 -3.75 -0.24 -6.69
C LEU A 134 -3.10 -1.44 -7.37
N ALA A 135 -2.74 -2.48 -6.60
CA ALA A 135 -2.24 -3.73 -7.18
C ALA A 135 -3.31 -4.42 -8.02
N GLN A 136 -4.56 -4.45 -7.54
CA GLN A 136 -5.70 -5.07 -8.22
C GLN A 136 -6.08 -4.31 -9.51
N SER A 137 -6.08 -2.98 -9.48
CA SER A 137 -6.39 -2.14 -10.65
C SER A 137 -5.27 -2.07 -11.67
N GLY A 138 -4.06 -2.55 -11.33
CA GLY A 138 -2.86 -2.42 -12.16
C GLY A 138 -2.26 -1.00 -12.19
N ALA A 139 -2.74 -0.08 -11.37
CA ALA A 139 -2.20 1.27 -11.26
C ALA A 139 -0.79 1.29 -10.60
N ALA A 140 -0.49 0.29 -9.77
CA ALA A 140 0.86 -0.05 -9.36
C ALA A 140 1.30 -1.37 -10.01
N ASP A 141 2.58 -1.49 -10.31
CA ASP A 141 3.16 -2.73 -10.83
C ASP A 141 3.33 -3.75 -9.71
N ILE A 142 3.83 -3.28 -8.58
CA ILE A 142 4.00 -4.04 -7.35
C ILE A 142 3.48 -3.18 -6.20
N SER A 143 2.74 -3.77 -5.27
CA SER A 143 2.36 -3.12 -4.02
C SER A 143 2.99 -3.82 -2.83
N ILE A 144 3.49 -3.04 -1.88
CA ILE A 144 4.00 -3.58 -0.63
C ILE A 144 2.82 -3.72 0.34
N ILE A 145 2.59 -4.92 0.80
CA ILE A 145 1.49 -5.28 1.70
C ILE A 145 2.08 -5.96 2.93
N ILE A 146 1.43 -5.82 4.07
CA ILE A 146 1.87 -6.45 5.32
C ILE A 146 1.08 -7.74 5.54
N GLU A 147 1.78 -8.86 5.77
CA GLU A 147 1.14 -10.13 6.13
C GLU A 147 0.44 -10.04 7.52
N PRO A 148 -0.66 -10.80 7.74
CA PRO A 148 -1.27 -11.78 6.85
C PRO A 148 -2.08 -11.13 5.73
N PHE A 149 -1.80 -11.55 4.50
CA PHE A 149 -2.55 -11.17 3.32
C PHE A 149 -2.87 -12.43 2.52
N ASP A 150 -4.11 -12.89 2.60
CA ASP A 150 -4.55 -14.08 1.90
C ASP A 150 -5.46 -13.72 0.73
N ASN A 151 -4.86 -13.61 -0.46
CA ASN A 151 -5.58 -13.46 -1.71
C ASN A 151 -4.92 -14.35 -2.78
N PRO A 152 -5.64 -15.38 -3.27
CA PRO A 152 -5.10 -16.35 -4.22
C PRO A 152 -4.79 -15.75 -5.61
N GLU A 153 -5.27 -14.54 -5.93
CA GLU A 153 -5.00 -13.87 -7.21
C GLU A 153 -3.61 -13.20 -7.25
N PHE A 154 -2.89 -13.16 -6.11
CA PHE A 154 -1.60 -12.48 -6.01
C PHE A 154 -0.44 -13.44 -5.78
N ASN A 155 0.69 -13.13 -6.43
CA ASN A 155 2.00 -13.63 -6.04
C ASN A 155 2.58 -12.73 -4.97
N LYS A 156 3.36 -13.31 -4.05
CA LYS A 156 3.98 -12.59 -2.92
C LYS A 156 5.45 -12.96 -2.81
N VAL A 157 6.29 -11.96 -2.65
CA VAL A 157 7.74 -12.14 -2.37
C VAL A 157 8.04 -11.42 -1.06
N PRO A 158 8.42 -12.12 0.00
CA PRO A 158 8.78 -11.50 1.27
C PRO A 158 10.01 -10.59 1.11
N ILE A 159 9.92 -9.37 1.67
CA ILE A 159 11.01 -8.39 1.66
C ILE A 159 11.89 -8.58 2.90
N MET A 160 11.25 -8.77 4.04
CA MET A 160 11.91 -9.05 5.32
C MET A 160 10.94 -9.76 6.26
N GLU A 161 11.50 -10.44 7.26
CA GLU A 161 10.75 -10.99 8.38
C GLU A 161 11.05 -10.18 9.63
N SER A 162 10.01 -9.68 10.29
CA SER A 162 10.10 -8.91 11.51
C SER A 162 8.83 -9.04 12.34
N GLU A 163 8.75 -8.27 13.40
CA GLU A 163 7.60 -8.21 14.30
C GLU A 163 7.23 -6.77 14.65
N ALA A 164 6.02 -6.57 15.13
CA ALA A 164 5.65 -5.39 15.87
C ALA A 164 5.97 -5.63 17.36
N VAL A 165 6.56 -4.63 18.00
CA VAL A 165 7.00 -4.67 19.39
C VAL A 165 6.22 -3.68 20.23
N CYS A 166 6.01 -4.00 21.51
CA CYS A 166 5.51 -3.02 22.46
C CYS A 166 6.64 -2.04 22.80
N VAL A 167 6.35 -0.77 22.72
CA VAL A 167 7.30 0.33 22.95
C VAL A 167 6.86 1.09 24.19
N VAL A 168 7.78 1.24 25.12
CA VAL A 168 7.53 1.90 26.40
C VAL A 168 8.65 2.89 26.74
N SER A 169 8.36 3.87 27.60
CA SER A 169 9.39 4.72 28.17
C SER A 169 10.42 3.89 28.95
N PRO A 170 11.72 4.27 28.96
CA PRO A 170 12.72 3.59 29.80
C PRO A 170 12.37 3.58 31.29
N HIS A 171 11.53 4.51 31.75
CA HIS A 171 11.08 4.63 33.14
C HIS A 171 9.74 3.92 33.41
N HIS A 172 9.16 3.30 32.39
CA HIS A 172 7.88 2.62 32.52
C HIS A 172 8.02 1.35 33.37
N ARG A 173 6.98 1.00 34.15
CA ARG A 173 6.97 -0.21 34.99
C ARG A 173 7.28 -1.51 34.23
N LEU A 174 6.98 -1.55 32.94
CA LEU A 174 7.22 -2.69 32.07
C LEU A 174 8.63 -2.69 31.45
N ALA A 175 9.43 -1.65 31.60
CA ALA A 175 10.74 -1.52 30.94
C ALA A 175 11.77 -2.57 31.37
N ASN A 176 11.54 -3.23 32.53
CA ASN A 176 12.41 -4.30 33.03
C ASN A 176 12.14 -5.67 32.37
N TYR A 177 11.13 -5.79 31.53
CA TYR A 177 10.83 -7.01 30.78
C TYR A 177 11.45 -6.94 29.38
N ASP A 178 11.90 -8.08 28.87
CA ASP A 178 12.30 -8.20 27.47
C ASP A 178 11.14 -8.75 26.62
N THR A 179 10.25 -9.54 27.24
CA THR A 179 9.07 -10.12 26.58
C THR A 179 7.84 -9.89 27.45
N ILE A 180 6.72 -9.60 26.82
CA ILE A 180 5.46 -9.32 27.50
C ILE A 180 4.29 -9.91 26.74
N SER A 181 3.28 -10.42 27.45
CA SER A 181 2.03 -10.89 26.87
C SER A 181 1.03 -9.74 26.74
N PHE A 182 0.12 -9.83 25.75
CA PHE A 182 -0.94 -8.84 25.60
C PHE A 182 -1.80 -8.70 26.86
N SER A 183 -2.05 -9.77 27.61
CA SER A 183 -2.83 -9.73 28.86
C SER A 183 -2.22 -8.79 29.92
N GLN A 184 -0.90 -8.63 29.93
CA GLN A 184 -0.20 -7.73 30.86
C GLN A 184 -0.35 -6.25 30.48
N LEU A 185 -0.82 -5.95 29.25
CA LEU A 185 -1.07 -4.61 28.74
C LEU A 185 -2.48 -4.08 29.07
N LYS A 186 -3.34 -4.91 29.69
CA LYS A 186 -4.75 -4.61 29.94
C LYS A 186 -5.03 -3.25 30.59
N ASN A 187 -4.16 -2.81 31.49
CA ASN A 187 -4.35 -1.58 32.24
C ASN A 187 -3.55 -0.39 31.69
N GLU A 188 -2.90 -0.55 30.52
CA GLU A 188 -2.11 0.51 29.92
C GLU A 188 -2.96 1.43 29.04
N LYS A 189 -2.49 2.67 28.89
CA LYS A 189 -2.98 3.60 27.86
C LYS A 189 -2.29 3.29 26.54
N PHE A 190 -3.07 3.04 25.51
CA PHE A 190 -2.56 2.75 24.16
C PHE A 190 -2.51 4.02 23.33
N LEU A 191 -1.37 4.27 22.73
CA LEU A 191 -1.12 5.26 21.71
C LEU A 191 -0.93 4.49 20.40
N VAL A 192 -1.84 4.60 19.44
CA VAL A 192 -1.87 3.69 18.30
C VAL A 192 -1.92 4.44 16.97
N PHE A 193 -1.53 3.76 15.90
CA PHE A 193 -1.86 4.25 14.56
C PHE A 193 -3.37 4.44 14.41
N ASP A 194 -3.77 5.37 13.56
CA ASP A 194 -5.17 5.55 13.22
C ASP A 194 -5.72 4.37 12.37
N LYS A 195 -7.02 4.39 12.12
CA LYS A 195 -7.78 3.33 11.44
C LYS A 195 -7.41 3.13 9.96
N SER A 196 -6.56 3.98 9.38
CA SER A 196 -6.05 3.76 8.02
C SER A 196 -4.95 2.69 7.95
N PHE A 197 -4.38 2.30 9.11
CA PHE A 197 -3.32 1.30 9.22
C PHE A 197 -3.86 -0.08 9.62
N MET A 198 -3.43 -1.12 8.94
CA MET A 198 -3.77 -2.51 9.30
C MET A 198 -3.31 -2.88 10.70
N LEU A 199 -2.21 -2.31 11.16
CA LEU A 199 -1.66 -2.58 12.51
C LEU A 199 -2.65 -2.17 13.62
N TYR A 200 -3.45 -1.12 13.40
CA TYR A 200 -4.54 -0.74 14.32
C TYR A 200 -5.46 -1.92 14.60
N TYR A 201 -6.02 -2.51 13.56
CA TYR A 201 -6.98 -3.62 13.71
C TYR A 201 -6.35 -4.85 14.31
N ARG A 202 -5.11 -5.17 13.93
CA ARG A 202 -4.37 -6.30 14.49
C ARG A 202 -4.11 -6.14 15.99
N ILE A 203 -3.78 -4.95 16.47
CA ILE A 203 -3.63 -4.65 17.89
C ILE A 203 -4.97 -4.88 18.62
N ILE A 204 -6.08 -4.37 18.07
CA ILE A 204 -7.41 -4.56 18.66
C ILE A 204 -7.75 -6.05 18.76
N ASP A 205 -7.48 -6.83 17.71
CA ASP A 205 -7.80 -8.25 17.69
C ASP A 205 -6.92 -9.04 18.69
N CYS A 206 -5.63 -8.73 18.79
CA CYS A 206 -4.76 -9.32 19.80
C CYS A 206 -5.21 -8.98 21.24
N CYS A 207 -5.68 -7.74 21.49
CA CYS A 207 -6.24 -7.36 22.78
C CYS A 207 -7.53 -8.13 23.10
N LYS A 208 -8.44 -8.29 22.13
CA LYS A 208 -9.64 -9.10 22.28
C LYS A 208 -9.33 -10.55 22.59
N GLU A 209 -8.37 -11.14 21.85
CA GLU A 209 -7.90 -12.51 22.09
C GLU A 209 -7.33 -12.66 23.49
N ALA A 210 -6.63 -11.62 24.01
CA ALA A 210 -6.15 -11.57 25.38
C ALA A 210 -7.24 -11.22 26.43
N GLY A 211 -8.51 -11.07 26.02
CA GLY A 211 -9.67 -10.89 26.91
C GLY A 211 -9.91 -9.47 27.37
N PHE A 212 -9.47 -8.44 26.63
CA PHE A 212 -9.76 -7.04 26.94
C PHE A 212 -9.87 -6.15 25.71
N MET A 213 -10.44 -4.95 25.90
CA MET A 213 -10.39 -3.87 24.91
C MET A 213 -9.34 -2.85 25.31
N PRO A 214 -8.47 -2.39 24.39
CA PRO A 214 -7.44 -1.41 24.72
C PRO A 214 -8.04 -0.06 25.08
N ASN A 215 -7.47 0.59 26.11
CA ASN A 215 -7.78 1.97 26.44
C ASN A 215 -6.96 2.90 25.52
N ILE A 216 -7.52 3.26 24.37
CA ILE A 216 -6.86 4.13 23.39
C ILE A 216 -6.98 5.58 23.82
N SER A 217 -5.85 6.24 24.07
CA SER A 217 -5.76 7.64 24.47
C SER A 217 -5.27 8.57 23.35
N LEU A 218 -4.58 8.03 22.33
CA LEU A 218 -4.09 8.78 21.18
C LEU A 218 -4.18 7.91 19.92
N GLU A 219 -4.73 8.46 18.85
CA GLU A 219 -4.68 7.88 17.50
C GLU A 219 -3.93 8.86 16.58
N SER A 220 -2.93 8.39 15.83
CA SER A 220 -2.16 9.22 14.89
C SER A 220 -1.67 8.43 13.69
N ALA A 221 -1.56 9.07 12.53
CA ALA A 221 -0.86 8.52 11.36
C ALA A 221 0.67 8.60 11.49
N GLN A 222 1.19 9.37 12.46
CA GLN A 222 2.60 9.69 12.61
C GLN A 222 3.22 8.82 13.72
N TRP A 223 4.10 7.91 13.34
CA TRP A 223 4.78 7.01 14.27
C TRP A 223 5.73 7.74 15.23
N ASP A 224 6.36 8.81 14.75
CA ASP A 224 7.29 9.65 15.53
C ASP A 224 6.56 10.37 16.66
N LEU A 225 5.35 10.91 16.42
CA LEU A 225 4.51 11.47 17.48
C LEU A 225 4.16 10.42 18.55
N LEU A 226 3.82 9.19 18.13
CA LEU A 226 3.53 8.12 19.08
C LEU A 226 4.75 7.78 19.95
N VAL A 227 5.96 7.79 19.36
CA VAL A 227 7.21 7.53 20.09
C VAL A 227 7.52 8.69 21.05
N GLU A 228 7.32 9.95 20.65
CA GLU A 228 7.49 11.11 21.55
C GLU A 228 6.58 10.98 22.77
N ALA A 229 5.28 10.79 22.57
CA ALA A 229 4.31 10.65 23.65
C ALA A 229 4.63 9.47 24.59
N VAL A 230 5.11 8.33 24.03
CA VAL A 230 5.61 7.21 24.85
C VAL A 230 6.83 7.61 25.66
N SER A 231 7.78 8.31 25.08
CA SER A 231 8.98 8.80 25.75
C SER A 231 8.63 9.68 26.95
N ASP A 232 7.60 10.52 26.80
CA ASP A 232 7.09 11.42 27.83
C ASP A 232 6.24 10.69 28.91
N GLY A 233 6.02 9.38 28.73
CA GLY A 233 5.31 8.55 29.72
C GLY A 233 3.79 8.59 29.62
N GLU A 234 3.22 9.06 28.50
CA GLU A 234 1.77 9.18 28.33
C GLU A 234 1.06 7.82 28.16
N GLY A 235 1.81 6.78 27.78
CA GLY A 235 1.30 5.42 27.59
C GLY A 235 2.30 4.50 26.91
N ILE A 236 1.76 3.50 26.21
CA ILE A 236 2.53 2.53 25.42
C ILE A 236 2.11 2.58 23.97
N THR A 237 2.99 2.18 23.04
CA THR A 237 2.60 1.96 21.64
C THR A 237 3.08 0.61 21.13
N ILE A 238 2.53 0.15 20.02
CA ILE A 238 2.97 -1.06 19.34
C ILE A 238 3.32 -0.66 17.92
N LEU A 239 4.59 -0.80 17.55
CA LEU A 239 5.14 -0.36 16.27
C LEU A 239 6.05 -1.43 15.66
N PRO A 240 6.27 -1.42 14.34
CA PRO A 240 7.24 -2.30 13.70
C PRO A 240 8.63 -2.12 14.30
N ARG A 241 9.25 -3.21 14.73
CA ARG A 241 10.60 -3.22 15.32
C ARG A 241 11.62 -2.43 14.49
N PRO A 242 11.71 -2.60 13.14
CA PRO A 242 12.72 -1.93 12.33
C PRO A 242 12.69 -0.41 12.41
N ILE A 243 11.51 0.19 12.63
CA ILE A 243 11.39 1.64 12.82
C ILE A 243 12.10 2.08 14.09
N ILE A 244 11.80 1.41 15.21
CA ILE A 244 12.36 1.78 16.51
C ILE A 244 13.85 1.55 16.52
N GLN A 245 14.32 0.41 16.00
CA GLN A 245 15.76 0.11 15.91
C GLN A 245 16.53 1.15 15.08
N LYS A 246 15.94 1.61 13.98
CA LYS A 246 16.61 2.53 13.06
C LYS A 246 16.63 3.98 13.58
N PHE A 247 15.53 4.45 14.18
CA PHE A 247 15.35 5.88 14.46
C PHE A 247 15.36 6.24 15.95
N CYS A 248 15.01 5.31 16.84
CA CYS A 248 14.80 5.60 18.26
C CYS A 248 15.44 4.59 19.21
N PRO A 249 16.62 4.00 18.92
CA PRO A 249 17.14 2.85 19.65
C PRO A 249 17.44 3.13 21.14
N GLN A 250 17.67 4.39 21.53
CA GLN A 250 18.00 4.79 22.89
C GLN A 250 16.89 5.59 23.60
N LYS A 251 15.87 6.01 22.87
CA LYS A 251 14.83 6.89 23.39
C LYS A 251 13.74 6.12 24.14
N VAL A 252 13.50 4.89 23.73
CA VAL A 252 12.44 4.03 24.23
C VAL A 252 12.95 2.60 24.43
N LYS A 253 12.24 1.80 25.20
CA LYS A 253 12.51 0.37 25.37
C LYS A 253 11.52 -0.42 24.49
N MET A 254 12.04 -1.41 23.77
CA MET A 254 11.26 -2.37 22.99
C MET A 254 11.06 -3.65 23.80
N LEU A 255 9.84 -4.16 23.80
CA LEU A 255 9.48 -5.42 24.43
C LEU A 255 8.87 -6.35 23.38
N HIS A 256 9.35 -7.60 23.32
CA HIS A 256 8.76 -8.61 22.47
C HIS A 256 7.33 -8.93 22.90
N LEU A 257 6.42 -9.06 21.94
CA LEU A 257 5.04 -9.45 22.20
C LEU A 257 4.87 -10.96 22.06
N CYS A 258 4.23 -11.57 23.04
CA CYS A 258 3.84 -12.98 23.01
C CYS A 258 2.37 -13.15 23.43
N ASN A 259 1.77 -14.30 23.06
CA ASN A 259 0.42 -14.68 23.45
C ASN A 259 -0.65 -13.58 23.22
N PRO A 260 -0.94 -13.23 21.94
CA PRO A 260 -0.31 -13.69 20.70
C PRO A 260 0.97 -12.94 20.33
N SER A 261 1.80 -13.50 19.45
CA SER A 261 2.87 -12.76 18.78
C SER A 261 2.29 -11.89 17.66
N LEU A 262 2.98 -10.82 17.31
CA LEU A 262 2.52 -9.90 16.27
C LEU A 262 3.58 -9.77 15.15
N PRO A 263 3.65 -10.75 14.22
CA PRO A 263 4.60 -10.69 13.11
C PRO A 263 4.30 -9.49 12.20
N TRP A 264 5.35 -8.87 11.68
CA TRP A 264 5.27 -7.77 10.74
C TRP A 264 6.17 -8.09 9.54
N ILE A 265 5.54 -8.57 8.47
CA ILE A 265 6.22 -9.10 7.29
C ILE A 265 5.74 -8.35 6.06
N PRO A 266 6.48 -7.34 5.58
CA PRO A 266 6.20 -6.70 4.31
C PRO A 266 6.52 -7.63 3.15
N VAL A 267 5.58 -7.75 2.21
CA VAL A 267 5.71 -8.55 1.00
C VAL A 267 5.50 -7.68 -0.23
N ALA A 268 6.27 -7.91 -1.27
CA ALA A 268 6.01 -7.39 -2.60
C ALA A 268 4.94 -8.25 -3.26
N ALA A 269 3.75 -7.68 -3.44
CA ALA A 269 2.59 -8.37 -4.00
C ALA A 269 2.27 -7.84 -5.40
N TYR A 270 1.98 -8.74 -6.34
CA TYR A 270 1.55 -8.42 -7.70
C TYR A 270 0.55 -9.47 -8.21
N HIS A 271 -0.35 -9.03 -9.09
CA HIS A 271 -1.41 -9.89 -9.62
C HIS A 271 -0.81 -11.03 -10.46
N LYS A 272 -1.30 -12.27 -10.30
CA LYS A 272 -0.76 -13.46 -10.99
C LYS A 272 -0.83 -13.38 -12.51
N GLU A 273 -1.89 -12.76 -13.04
CA GLU A 273 -2.08 -12.57 -14.47
C GLU A 273 -1.30 -11.36 -15.03
N LYS A 274 -0.64 -10.57 -14.17
CA LYS A 274 0.12 -9.42 -14.62
C LYS A 274 1.39 -9.89 -15.32
N PHE A 275 1.64 -9.34 -16.51
CA PHE A 275 2.90 -9.55 -17.20
C PHE A 275 4.05 -8.97 -16.37
N LEU A 276 5.04 -9.80 -16.07
CA LEU A 276 6.24 -9.37 -15.38
C LEU A 276 7.17 -8.65 -16.35
N SER A 277 7.14 -7.31 -16.32
CA SER A 277 8.08 -6.47 -17.05
C SER A 277 9.50 -6.68 -16.53
N ILE A 278 10.52 -6.31 -17.33
CA ILE A 278 11.94 -6.41 -16.89
C ILE A 278 12.16 -5.58 -15.62
N PRO A 279 11.72 -4.32 -15.50
CA PRO A 279 11.83 -3.58 -14.25
C PRO A 279 11.25 -4.31 -13.04
N MET A 280 10.07 -4.97 -13.18
CA MET A 280 9.47 -5.75 -12.09
C MET A 280 10.36 -6.95 -11.73
N LYS A 281 10.84 -7.71 -12.71
CA LYS A 281 11.72 -8.88 -12.47
C LYS A 281 12.99 -8.46 -11.74
N LEU A 282 13.67 -7.42 -12.23
CA LEU A 282 14.88 -6.89 -11.60
C LEU A 282 14.66 -6.45 -10.16
N PHE A 283 13.51 -5.85 -9.85
CA PHE A 283 13.18 -5.46 -8.49
C PHE A 283 12.88 -6.67 -7.58
N LEU A 284 12.13 -7.65 -8.08
CA LEU A 284 11.84 -8.89 -7.34
C LEU A 284 13.12 -9.72 -7.11
N ASP A 285 14.01 -9.81 -8.11
CA ASP A 285 15.32 -10.48 -7.99
C ASP A 285 16.20 -9.77 -6.95
N LEU A 286 16.20 -8.43 -6.93
CA LEU A 286 16.91 -7.65 -5.94
C LEU A 286 16.39 -7.90 -4.52
N ILE A 287 15.07 -7.97 -4.32
CA ILE A 287 14.46 -8.34 -3.02
C ILE A 287 14.99 -9.70 -2.55
N GLN A 288 14.98 -10.70 -3.43
CA GLN A 288 15.45 -12.05 -3.10
C GLN A 288 16.94 -12.11 -2.78
N ALA A 289 17.75 -11.31 -3.51
CA ALA A 289 19.19 -11.25 -3.31
C ALA A 289 19.59 -10.50 -2.02
N THR A 290 18.83 -9.46 -1.64
CA THR A 290 19.25 -8.54 -0.56
C THR A 290 18.91 -9.08 0.82
N LYS A 291 17.87 -9.95 0.98
CA LYS A 291 17.39 -10.48 2.27
C LYS A 291 17.58 -9.44 3.40
N LEU A 292 16.73 -8.42 3.43
CA LEU A 292 16.79 -7.42 4.50
C LEU A 292 16.61 -8.14 5.84
N HIS A 293 17.64 -8.07 6.69
CA HIS A 293 17.58 -8.57 8.07
C HIS A 293 16.96 -7.50 8.96
N ALA A 294 16.01 -7.92 9.82
CA ALA A 294 15.39 -7.07 10.85
C ALA A 294 16.33 -6.83 12.01
#